data_aeb355156f514a016db1687a5917b4f9
#
_entry.id   aeb355156f514a016db1687a5917b4f9
#
_cell.length_a   1.000
_cell.length_b   1.000
_cell.length_c   1.000
_cell.angle_alpha   90.00
_cell.angle_beta   90.00
_cell.angle_gamma   90.00
#
_symmetry.space_group_name_H-M   'P 1'
#
loop_
_entity.id
_entity.type
_entity.pdbx_description
1 polymer ?
#
loop_
_entity_poly.entity_id
_entity_poly.type
_entity_poly.pdbx_seq_one_letter_code
_entity_poly.pdbx_strand_id
1 'polypeptide(L)'
;MSKMKKLILVIACLLILPSIVNACSCIAWQGTDKAYDQAAYVFSGKVIDIARPVVMVSTADEVKYTFEVYNVWKGENKAQIEVYSALDSVSCGYEFKLDEEYLVYTYESENKLLTGICNYPKLLSEATDEVNELNEISTPSDDVPKENNSIWKNSNLVIYAIVFILALVFVKKLCTDK
;
A
#
# COMPACT_ATOMS: atom_id res chain seq x y z
N MET A 1 28.86 1.77 50.52
CA MET A 1 29.07 1.80 49.06
C MET A 1 30.01 2.94 48.74
N SER A 2 31.18 2.69 48.13
CA SER A 2 32.16 3.74 47.83
C SER A 2 31.59 4.72 46.81
N LYS A 3 32.01 5.99 46.88
CA LYS A 3 31.57 7.05 45.93
C LYS A 3 31.74 6.62 44.47
N MET A 4 32.77 5.85 44.17
CA MET A 4 33.08 5.29 42.86
C MET A 4 32.03 4.28 42.37
N LYS A 5 31.52 3.40 43.25
CA LYS A 5 30.44 2.45 42.87
C LYS A 5 29.12 3.17 42.56
N LYS A 6 28.80 4.25 43.31
CA LYS A 6 27.62 5.08 43.01
C LYS A 6 27.76 5.79 41.64
N LEU A 7 28.93 6.32 41.34
CA LEU A 7 29.20 6.98 40.06
C LEU A 7 29.06 6.01 38.90
N ILE A 8 29.61 4.80 39.00
CA ILE A 8 29.51 3.76 37.95
C ILE A 8 28.05 3.36 37.77
N LEU A 9 27.26 3.25 38.84
CA LEU A 9 25.84 2.90 38.75
C LEU A 9 25.02 3.99 38.06
N VAL A 10 25.31 5.26 38.32
CA VAL A 10 24.65 6.41 37.65
C VAL A 10 25.01 6.44 36.16
N ILE A 11 26.28 6.23 35.80
CA ILE A 11 26.71 6.19 34.40
C ILE A 11 26.06 5.00 33.67
N ALA A 12 26.02 3.82 34.28
CA ALA A 12 25.35 2.66 33.75
C ALA A 12 23.85 2.90 33.54
N CYS A 13 23.17 3.57 34.46
CA CYS A 13 21.77 3.93 34.38
C CYS A 13 21.49 4.94 33.25
N LEU A 14 22.39 5.92 33.05
CA LEU A 14 22.32 6.89 31.92
C LEU A 14 22.51 6.24 30.54
N LEU A 15 23.34 5.21 30.45
CA LEU A 15 23.59 4.47 29.20
C LEU A 15 22.43 3.51 28.83
N ILE A 16 21.57 3.16 29.81
CA ILE A 16 20.40 2.27 29.57
C ILE A 16 19.12 3.07 29.25
N LEU A 17 19.16 4.42 29.38
CA LEU A 17 18.00 5.22 28.96
C LEU A 17 17.72 4.99 27.48
N PRO A 18 16.57 4.38 27.10
CA PRO A 18 16.23 4.20 25.71
C PRO A 18 16.08 5.59 25.09
N SER A 19 16.93 5.92 24.14
CA SER A 19 16.70 7.06 23.29
C SER A 19 15.43 6.75 22.49
N ILE A 20 14.33 7.43 22.80
CA ILE A 20 13.14 7.41 21.93
C ILE A 20 13.53 8.19 20.68
N VAL A 21 14.19 7.51 19.76
CA VAL A 21 14.53 8.06 18.45
C VAL A 21 13.30 7.84 17.59
N ASN A 22 12.51 8.90 17.35
CA ASN A 22 11.59 8.90 16.23
C ASN A 22 12.43 8.91 14.95
N ALA A 23 12.47 7.79 14.25
CA ALA A 23 13.26 7.62 13.03
C ALA A 23 12.74 8.47 11.87
N CYS A 24 11.43 8.85 11.90
CA CYS A 24 10.79 9.64 10.87
C CYS A 24 10.63 11.10 11.30
N SER A 25 11.19 12.00 10.48
CA SER A 25 11.01 13.45 10.61
C SER A 25 10.35 13.99 9.36
N CYS A 26 9.02 14.12 9.38
CA CYS A 26 8.26 14.68 8.27
C CYS A 26 8.23 16.22 8.35
N ILE A 27 8.21 16.87 7.19
CA ILE A 27 7.82 18.28 7.10
C ILE A 27 6.34 18.36 7.47
N ALA A 28 5.96 19.35 8.28
CA ALA A 28 4.55 19.55 8.64
C ALA A 28 3.68 19.74 7.38
N TRP A 29 2.43 19.29 7.45
CA TRP A 29 1.44 19.51 6.38
C TRP A 29 1.38 20.99 5.99
N GLN A 30 1.54 21.29 4.70
CA GLN A 30 1.61 22.65 4.17
C GLN A 30 0.39 23.03 3.31
N GLY A 31 -0.61 22.16 3.25
CA GLY A 31 -1.81 22.32 2.43
C GLY A 31 -1.83 21.41 1.21
N THR A 32 -3.02 21.23 0.66
CA THR A 32 -3.31 20.35 -0.48
C THR A 32 -2.58 20.78 -1.75
N ASP A 33 -2.48 22.09 -1.99
CA ASP A 33 -1.75 22.69 -3.13
C ASP A 33 -0.28 22.28 -3.14
N LYS A 34 0.39 22.38 -1.99
CA LYS A 34 1.80 21.99 -1.85
C LYS A 34 2.01 20.50 -1.99
N ALA A 35 1.12 19.70 -1.38
CA ALA A 35 1.16 18.25 -1.51
C ALA A 35 0.95 17.81 -2.97
N TYR A 36 -0.01 18.44 -3.67
CA TYR A 36 -0.25 18.22 -5.08
C TYR A 36 0.97 18.57 -5.94
N ASP A 37 1.60 19.74 -5.71
CA ASP A 37 2.75 20.18 -6.49
C ASP A 37 3.93 19.22 -6.36
N GLN A 38 4.18 18.70 -5.17
CA GLN A 38 5.31 17.82 -4.85
C GLN A 38 5.07 16.35 -5.23
N ALA A 39 3.81 15.92 -5.34
CA ALA A 39 3.48 14.55 -5.68
C ALA A 39 3.78 14.22 -7.14
N ALA A 40 4.16 12.96 -7.41
CA ALA A 40 4.21 12.41 -8.76
C ALA A 40 2.81 11.99 -9.22
N TYR A 41 2.05 11.32 -8.34
CA TYR A 41 0.65 10.97 -8.57
C TYR A 41 -0.20 11.40 -7.38
N VAL A 42 -1.44 11.85 -7.68
CA VAL A 42 -2.49 12.12 -6.70
C VAL A 42 -3.77 11.45 -7.18
N PHE A 43 -4.26 10.49 -6.44
CA PHE A 43 -5.42 9.72 -6.81
C PHE A 43 -6.23 9.25 -5.61
N SER A 44 -7.49 8.89 -5.83
CA SER A 44 -8.28 8.13 -4.87
C SER A 44 -8.53 6.73 -5.41
N GLY A 45 -8.56 5.75 -4.51
CA GLY A 45 -8.79 4.38 -4.89
C GLY A 45 -8.93 3.45 -3.70
N LYS A 46 -9.39 2.23 -3.99
CA LYS A 46 -9.58 1.14 -3.05
C LYS A 46 -8.41 0.17 -3.11
N VAL A 47 -7.91 -0.25 -1.97
CA VAL A 47 -6.88 -1.30 -1.89
C VAL A 47 -7.49 -2.65 -2.24
N ILE A 48 -7.03 -3.27 -3.32
CA ILE A 48 -7.52 -4.57 -3.81
C ILE A 48 -6.52 -5.70 -3.62
N ASP A 49 -5.24 -5.40 -3.40
CA ASP A 49 -4.21 -6.40 -3.12
C ASP A 49 -3.07 -5.82 -2.27
N ILE A 50 -2.49 -6.67 -1.42
CA ILE A 50 -1.35 -6.35 -0.56
C ILE A 50 -0.31 -7.46 -0.69
N ALA A 51 0.79 -7.19 -1.38
CA ALA A 51 1.90 -8.12 -1.55
C ALA A 51 3.05 -7.75 -0.62
N ARG A 52 3.29 -8.60 0.38
CA ARG A 52 4.41 -8.47 1.33
C ARG A 52 5.59 -9.32 0.86
N PRO A 53 6.84 -8.90 1.09
CA PRO A 53 8.00 -9.73 0.78
C PRO A 53 7.97 -11.04 1.57
N VAL A 54 8.34 -12.15 0.93
CA VAL A 54 8.35 -13.49 1.54
C VAL A 54 9.37 -13.58 2.69
N VAL A 55 10.48 -12.88 2.56
CA VAL A 55 11.53 -12.77 3.58
C VAL A 55 11.66 -11.31 3.95
N MET A 56 11.34 -10.99 5.20
CA MET A 56 11.52 -9.65 5.74
C MET A 56 12.87 -9.59 6.45
N VAL A 57 13.74 -8.71 6.00
CA VAL A 57 15.09 -8.50 6.54
C VAL A 57 15.16 -7.19 7.31
N SER A 58 14.31 -6.24 6.98
CA SER A 58 14.31 -4.88 7.52
C SER A 58 12.90 -4.30 7.60
N THR A 59 12.67 -3.36 8.51
CA THR A 59 11.45 -2.53 8.55
C THR A 59 11.34 -1.58 7.35
N ALA A 60 12.43 -1.39 6.61
CA ALA A 60 12.46 -0.63 5.36
C ALA A 60 12.10 -1.46 4.13
N ASP A 61 11.89 -2.78 4.28
CA ASP A 61 11.42 -3.62 3.17
C ASP A 61 10.06 -3.10 2.68
N GLU A 62 9.90 -3.06 1.36
CA GLU A 62 8.74 -2.46 0.73
C GLU A 62 7.57 -3.45 0.69
N VAL A 63 6.40 -2.99 1.08
CA VAL A 63 5.11 -3.63 0.83
C VAL A 63 4.49 -3.00 -0.41
N LYS A 64 4.05 -3.84 -1.34
CA LYS A 64 3.35 -3.39 -2.54
C LYS A 64 1.85 -3.42 -2.29
N TYR A 65 1.19 -2.32 -2.57
CA TYR A 65 -0.26 -2.16 -2.52
C TYR A 65 -0.78 -1.90 -3.92
N THR A 66 -1.80 -2.65 -4.34
CA THR A 66 -2.50 -2.42 -5.60
C THR A 66 -3.83 -1.74 -5.33
N PHE A 67 -4.05 -0.60 -5.95
CA PHE A 67 -5.27 0.17 -5.85
C PHE A 67 -6.13 0.02 -7.10
N GLU A 68 -7.43 -0.22 -6.93
CA GLU A 68 -8.45 0.07 -7.93
C GLU A 68 -8.75 1.57 -7.86
N VAL A 69 -8.50 2.29 -8.94
CA VAL A 69 -8.50 3.75 -8.97
C VAL A 69 -9.89 4.29 -9.28
N TYR A 70 -10.32 5.32 -8.56
CA TYR A 70 -11.59 6.01 -8.76
C TYR A 70 -11.40 7.34 -9.50
N ASN A 71 -10.51 8.19 -8.97
CA ASN A 71 -10.20 9.51 -9.54
C ASN A 71 -8.70 9.72 -9.59
N VAL A 72 -8.23 10.39 -10.63
CA VAL A 72 -6.83 10.81 -10.77
C VAL A 72 -6.79 12.31 -10.97
N TRP A 73 -6.18 13.04 -10.02
CA TRP A 73 -5.96 14.50 -10.14
C TRP A 73 -4.58 14.82 -10.72
N LYS A 74 -3.61 13.91 -10.56
CA LYS A 74 -2.26 14.05 -11.10
C LYS A 74 -1.68 12.69 -11.44
N GLY A 75 -0.96 12.59 -12.57
CA GLY A 75 -0.34 11.37 -13.06
C GLY A 75 -1.11 10.75 -14.24
N GLU A 76 -0.73 9.52 -14.58
CA GLU A 76 -1.38 8.79 -15.67
C GLU A 76 -2.71 8.18 -15.19
N ASN A 77 -3.71 8.24 -16.06
CA ASN A 77 -5.01 7.64 -15.79
C ASN A 77 -4.96 6.13 -16.04
N LYS A 78 -4.90 5.35 -14.95
CA LYS A 78 -4.84 3.89 -14.96
C LYS A 78 -5.95 3.30 -14.09
N ALA A 79 -6.54 2.18 -14.53
CA ALA A 79 -7.53 1.44 -13.74
C ALA A 79 -6.96 0.91 -12.43
N GLN A 80 -5.68 0.56 -12.43
CA GLN A 80 -4.97 0.09 -11.26
C GLN A 80 -3.62 0.79 -11.15
N ILE A 81 -3.27 1.15 -9.92
CA ILE A 81 -1.98 1.77 -9.60
C ILE A 81 -1.31 0.94 -8.51
N GLU A 82 -0.05 0.58 -8.73
CA GLU A 82 0.80 -0.06 -7.72
C GLU A 82 1.59 1.00 -6.97
N VAL A 83 1.50 0.97 -5.64
CA VAL A 83 2.21 1.88 -4.74
C VAL A 83 3.00 1.06 -3.73
N TYR A 84 4.20 1.50 -3.44
CA TYR A 84 5.09 0.87 -2.48
C TYR A 84 5.22 1.75 -1.23
N SER A 85 5.26 1.10 -0.07
CA SER A 85 5.49 1.76 1.21
C SER A 85 6.40 0.88 2.08
N ALA A 86 7.22 1.49 2.92
CA ALA A 86 7.99 0.72 3.89
C ALA A 86 7.06 -0.08 4.81
N LEU A 87 7.57 -1.18 5.39
CA LEU A 87 6.79 -2.16 6.13
C LEU A 87 6.02 -1.55 7.31
N ASP A 88 6.63 -0.60 8.01
CA ASP A 88 6.03 0.02 9.18
C ASP A 88 6.38 1.51 9.35
N SER A 89 5.73 2.15 10.32
CA SER A 89 5.90 3.57 10.64
C SER A 89 7.29 3.94 11.19
N VAL A 90 8.06 2.99 11.71
CA VAL A 90 9.44 3.24 12.19
C VAL A 90 10.34 3.61 11.00
N SER A 91 10.07 3.01 9.83
CA SER A 91 10.75 3.31 8.57
C SER A 91 9.97 4.30 7.68
N CYS A 92 9.10 5.13 8.27
CA CYS A 92 8.23 6.09 7.59
C CYS A 92 7.18 5.48 6.65
N GLY A 93 6.94 4.18 6.75
CA GLY A 93 5.90 3.51 5.97
C GLY A 93 4.50 3.88 6.43
N TYR A 94 3.54 3.70 5.53
CA TYR A 94 2.11 3.79 5.82
C TYR A 94 1.46 2.44 5.54
N GLU A 95 0.73 1.91 6.51
CA GLU A 95 0.06 0.62 6.37
C GLU A 95 -1.37 0.83 5.87
N PHE A 96 -1.59 0.47 4.60
CA PHE A 96 -2.93 0.44 4.02
C PHE A 96 -3.63 -0.87 4.36
N LYS A 97 -4.95 -0.83 4.47
CA LYS A 97 -5.76 -2.01 4.74
C LYS A 97 -6.54 -2.43 3.50
N LEU A 98 -6.64 -3.73 3.33
CA LEU A 98 -7.41 -4.32 2.24
C LEU A 98 -8.87 -3.87 2.31
N ASP A 99 -9.47 -3.63 1.15
CA ASP A 99 -10.86 -3.18 0.98
C ASP A 99 -11.19 -1.77 1.51
N GLU A 100 -10.22 -1.03 2.05
CA GLU A 100 -10.40 0.37 2.43
C GLU A 100 -10.05 1.33 1.29
N GLU A 101 -10.66 2.52 1.30
CA GLU A 101 -10.52 3.55 0.28
C GLU A 101 -9.66 4.69 0.82
N TYR A 102 -8.74 5.18 -0.02
CA TYR A 102 -7.77 6.20 0.37
C TYR A 102 -7.64 7.30 -0.67
N LEU A 103 -7.30 8.50 -0.20
CA LEU A 103 -6.64 9.55 -0.96
C LEU A 103 -5.13 9.36 -0.80
N VAL A 104 -4.40 9.25 -1.92
CA VAL A 104 -2.99 8.89 -1.92
C VAL A 104 -2.17 9.91 -2.70
N TYR A 105 -1.11 10.39 -2.07
CA TYR A 105 -0.05 11.18 -2.69
C TYR A 105 1.20 10.33 -2.77
N THR A 106 1.83 10.27 -3.95
CA THR A 106 3.03 9.47 -4.16
C THR A 106 4.18 10.33 -4.67
N TYR A 107 5.39 9.86 -4.46
CA TYR A 107 6.58 10.33 -5.18
C TYR A 107 7.14 9.18 -6.02
N GLU A 108 7.92 9.51 -7.03
CA GLU A 108 8.54 8.52 -7.91
C GLU A 108 10.02 8.37 -7.57
N SER A 109 10.46 7.13 -7.42
CA SER A 109 11.87 6.78 -7.28
C SER A 109 12.12 5.41 -7.92
N GLU A 110 13.18 5.28 -8.70
CA GLU A 110 13.57 4.03 -9.36
C GLU A 110 12.43 3.37 -10.18
N ASN A 111 11.63 4.19 -10.86
CA ASN A 111 10.44 3.77 -11.62
C ASN A 111 9.34 3.11 -10.76
N LYS A 112 9.32 3.39 -9.47
CA LYS A 112 8.26 2.98 -8.54
C LYS A 112 7.56 4.19 -7.98
N LEU A 113 6.26 4.06 -7.74
CA LEU A 113 5.49 5.02 -6.97
C LEU A 113 5.58 4.64 -5.48
N LEU A 114 6.14 5.54 -4.69
CA LEU A 114 6.32 5.34 -3.26
C LEU A 114 5.45 6.31 -2.47
N THR A 115 5.01 5.87 -1.30
CA THR A 115 4.34 6.70 -0.32
C THR A 115 4.74 6.30 1.10
N GLY A 116 4.40 7.12 2.05
CA GLY A 116 4.63 6.86 3.47
C GLY A 116 3.90 7.88 4.33
N ILE A 117 4.10 7.82 5.64
CA ILE A 117 3.43 8.74 6.59
C ILE A 117 3.70 10.21 6.27
N CYS A 118 4.84 10.54 5.67
CA CYS A 118 5.22 11.91 5.30
C CYS A 118 4.53 12.43 4.03
N ASN A 119 3.85 11.55 3.29
CA ASN A 119 3.03 11.93 2.14
C ASN A 119 1.55 12.12 2.52
N TYR A 120 1.22 11.92 3.80
CA TYR A 120 -0.11 12.14 4.36
C TYR A 120 -1.26 11.39 3.65
N PRO A 121 -1.11 10.10 3.30
CA PRO A 121 -2.25 9.35 2.78
C PRO A 121 -3.33 9.28 3.85
N LYS A 122 -4.60 9.37 3.44
CA LYS A 122 -5.76 9.40 4.33
C LYS A 122 -6.84 8.45 3.86
N LEU A 123 -7.66 7.96 4.80
CA LEU A 123 -8.94 7.37 4.43
C LEU A 123 -9.77 8.36 3.62
N LEU A 124 -10.35 7.92 2.53
CA LEU A 124 -11.13 8.79 1.65
C LEU A 124 -12.32 9.43 2.37
N SER A 125 -12.90 8.72 3.34
CA SER A 125 -13.96 9.22 4.21
C SER A 125 -13.55 10.40 5.10
N GLU A 126 -12.24 10.57 5.35
CA GLU A 126 -11.68 11.63 6.19
C GLU A 126 -11.04 12.75 5.35
N ALA A 127 -11.01 12.60 4.02
CA ALA A 127 -10.32 13.50 3.08
C ALA A 127 -11.26 14.41 2.30
N THR A 128 -12.51 14.61 2.74
CA THR A 128 -13.54 15.36 1.99
C THR A 128 -13.09 16.77 1.63
N ASP A 129 -12.49 17.50 2.58
CA ASP A 129 -12.04 18.87 2.34
C ASP A 129 -10.90 18.92 1.33
N GLU A 130 -9.93 18.00 1.45
CA GLU A 130 -8.80 17.89 0.51
C GLU A 130 -9.24 17.49 -0.89
N VAL A 131 -10.24 16.60 -1.00
CA VAL A 131 -10.83 16.22 -2.30
C VAL A 131 -11.50 17.43 -2.96
N ASN A 132 -12.21 18.28 -2.19
CA ASN A 132 -12.81 19.50 -2.70
C ASN A 132 -11.73 20.48 -3.18
N GLU A 133 -10.68 20.70 -2.40
CA GLU A 133 -9.53 21.53 -2.79
C GLU A 133 -8.84 20.99 -4.05
N LEU A 134 -8.64 19.67 -4.15
CA LEU A 134 -8.07 19.03 -5.34
C LEU A 134 -8.93 19.26 -6.59
N ASN A 135 -10.26 19.22 -6.46
CA ASN A 135 -11.18 19.48 -7.57
C ASN A 135 -11.12 20.95 -8.05
N GLU A 136 -10.71 21.86 -7.18
CA GLU A 136 -10.45 23.27 -7.56
C GLU A 136 -9.10 23.42 -8.27
N ILE A 137 -8.08 22.64 -7.87
CA ILE A 137 -6.74 22.67 -8.46
C ILE A 137 -6.73 21.99 -9.82
N SER A 138 -7.36 20.84 -9.93
CA SER A 138 -7.36 20.00 -11.13
C SER A 138 -8.68 19.27 -11.28
N THR A 139 -9.24 19.27 -12.48
CA THR A 139 -10.42 18.44 -12.77
C THR A 139 -9.99 16.96 -12.79
N PRO A 140 -10.56 16.10 -11.93
CA PRO A 140 -10.20 14.70 -11.92
C PRO A 140 -10.55 14.06 -13.27
N SER A 141 -9.72 13.13 -13.71
CA SER A 141 -10.02 12.32 -14.87
C SER A 141 -11.00 11.22 -14.48
N ASP A 142 -12.27 11.37 -14.85
CA ASP A 142 -13.33 10.39 -14.60
C ASP A 142 -13.27 9.19 -15.55
N ASP A 143 -12.51 9.30 -16.65
CA ASP A 143 -12.32 8.24 -17.65
C ASP A 143 -11.26 7.21 -17.19
N VAL A 144 -11.34 6.74 -15.94
CA VAL A 144 -10.49 5.65 -15.49
C VAL A 144 -10.89 4.39 -16.26
N PRO A 145 -9.99 3.77 -17.04
CA PRO A 145 -10.29 2.57 -17.80
C PRO A 145 -10.76 1.48 -16.85
N LYS A 146 -12.04 1.12 -16.88
CA LYS A 146 -12.55 0.00 -16.09
C LYS A 146 -11.94 -1.28 -16.64
N GLU A 147 -11.01 -1.87 -15.91
CA GLU A 147 -10.50 -3.19 -16.25
C GLU A 147 -11.63 -4.20 -16.11
N ASN A 148 -11.94 -4.84 -17.23
CA ASN A 148 -13.02 -5.81 -17.29
C ASN A 148 -12.52 -7.13 -16.66
N ASN A 149 -12.56 -7.22 -15.33
CA ASN A 149 -12.16 -8.40 -14.55
C ASN A 149 -13.02 -9.65 -14.80
N SER A 150 -13.78 -9.68 -15.91
CA SER A 150 -14.65 -10.83 -16.26
C SER A 150 -13.86 -12.10 -16.60
N ILE A 151 -12.57 -12.00 -16.90
CA ILE A 151 -11.74 -13.15 -17.32
C ILE A 151 -11.38 -14.06 -16.15
N TRP A 152 -11.20 -13.53 -14.96
CA TRP A 152 -10.77 -14.31 -13.78
C TRP A 152 -11.93 -15.05 -13.07
N LYS A 153 -13.15 -14.57 -13.23
CA LYS A 153 -14.32 -15.24 -12.64
C LYS A 153 -14.65 -16.56 -13.33
N ASN A 154 -14.18 -16.79 -14.56
CA ASN A 154 -14.43 -18.00 -15.33
C ASN A 154 -13.32 -19.08 -15.19
N SER A 155 -12.14 -18.75 -14.63
CA SER A 155 -11.05 -19.72 -14.51
C SER A 155 -11.40 -20.90 -13.61
N ASN A 156 -12.16 -20.67 -12.55
CA ASN A 156 -12.63 -21.73 -11.67
C ASN A 156 -13.63 -22.65 -12.39
N LEU A 157 -14.50 -22.11 -13.23
CA LEU A 157 -15.44 -22.90 -14.04
C LEU A 157 -14.72 -23.80 -15.05
N VAL A 158 -13.66 -23.32 -15.67
CA VAL A 158 -12.84 -24.10 -16.60
C VAL A 158 -12.10 -25.21 -15.87
N ILE A 159 -11.53 -24.92 -14.68
CA ILE A 159 -10.87 -25.93 -13.85
C ILE A 159 -11.85 -27.02 -13.41
N TYR A 160 -13.06 -26.65 -12.95
CA TYR A 160 -14.08 -27.62 -12.58
C TYR A 160 -14.56 -28.45 -13.77
N ALA A 161 -14.69 -27.86 -14.97
CA ALA A 161 -15.02 -28.59 -16.19
C ALA A 161 -13.94 -29.61 -16.57
N ILE A 162 -12.66 -29.24 -16.48
CA ILE A 162 -11.54 -30.15 -16.75
C ILE A 162 -11.51 -31.30 -15.74
N VAL A 163 -11.65 -31.02 -14.45
CA VAL A 163 -11.68 -32.04 -13.39
C VAL A 163 -12.86 -32.99 -13.59
N PHE A 164 -14.03 -32.49 -13.97
CA PHE A 164 -15.22 -33.29 -14.22
C PHE A 164 -15.03 -34.21 -15.45
N ILE A 165 -14.45 -33.69 -16.54
CA ILE A 165 -14.14 -34.49 -17.73
C ILE A 165 -13.13 -35.59 -17.41
N LEU A 166 -12.07 -35.30 -16.65
CA LEU A 166 -11.08 -36.29 -16.23
C LEU A 166 -11.70 -37.38 -15.36
N ALA A 167 -12.62 -37.02 -14.46
CA ALA A 167 -13.35 -37.99 -13.63
C ALA A 167 -14.22 -38.91 -14.48
N LEU A 168 -14.94 -38.39 -15.50
CA LEU A 168 -15.76 -39.19 -16.42
C LEU A 168 -14.92 -40.17 -17.25
N VAL A 169 -13.75 -39.72 -17.73
CA VAL A 169 -12.80 -40.59 -18.47
C VAL A 169 -12.26 -41.71 -17.58
N PHE A 170 -11.94 -41.37 -16.32
CA PHE A 170 -11.46 -42.35 -15.35
C PHE A 170 -12.51 -43.42 -15.01
N VAL A 171 -13.78 -43.01 -14.77
CA VAL A 171 -14.90 -43.93 -14.54
C VAL A 171 -15.15 -44.84 -15.74
N LYS A 172 -15.09 -44.26 -16.97
CA LYS A 172 -15.27 -45.05 -18.20
C LYS A 172 -14.18 -46.10 -18.38
N LYS A 173 -12.91 -45.76 -18.03
CA LYS A 173 -11.81 -46.70 -18.07
C LYS A 173 -11.96 -47.84 -17.07
N LEU A 174 -12.46 -47.56 -15.86
CA LEU A 174 -12.71 -48.59 -14.85
C LEU A 174 -13.89 -49.55 -15.25
N CYS A 175 -14.84 -49.07 -16.06
CA CYS A 175 -15.96 -49.91 -16.55
C CYS A 175 -15.59 -50.74 -17.78
N THR A 176 -14.52 -50.36 -18.54
CA THR A 176 -14.09 -51.12 -19.73
C THR A 176 -13.04 -52.20 -19.42
N ASP A 177 -12.38 -52.13 -18.26
CA ASP A 177 -11.40 -53.11 -17.81
C ASP A 177 -12.02 -54.27 -16.96
N LYS A 178 -13.33 -54.47 -17.08
CA LYS A 178 -14.11 -55.55 -16.51
C LYS A 178 -14.75 -56.35 -17.62
#